data_257ce6f140877aaa391d29c3cb2147cf
#
_entry.id   257ce6f140877aaa391d29c3cb2147cf
#
_cell.length_a   1.000
_cell.length_b   1.000
_cell.length_c   1.000
_cell.angle_alpha   90.00
_cell.angle_beta   90.00
_cell.angle_gamma   90.00
#
_symmetry.space_group_name_H-M   'P 1'
#
loop_
_entity.id
_entity.type
_entity.pdbx_description
1 polymer ?
#
loop_
_entity_poly.entity_id
_entity_poly.type
_entity_poly.pdbx_seq_one_letter_code
_entity_poly.pdbx_strand_id
1 'polypeptide(L)'
;MAKSSVKYVIVQDYETGGLPGKEKRPFLDIALCEVACVVVDMEKLEIIDEYQALFKPGYKEDLIYAPEALAVNGLTMEMMEEQGKDAKSVYKDLKDLYTKYKNPRQGAIVCGHNFTGFDHPFTIELFNYYGDDAWKYVKWVEDTQKLAYYSNLEQPDYKLSTCCSLNDISLVGAHRAIHDTRSNAQLFISYIKRLRGEGNSTSSKEENRFREHFKFQIPS
;
A
#
# COMPACT_ATOMS: atom_id res chain seq x y z
N MET A 1 28.68 -15.29 3.42
CA MET A 1 28.00 -14.00 3.25
C MET A 1 26.55 -14.17 3.68
N ALA A 2 26.06 -13.38 4.63
CA ALA A 2 24.65 -13.46 5.04
C ALA A 2 23.77 -13.07 3.84
N LYS A 3 22.83 -13.93 3.44
CA LYS A 3 21.85 -13.63 2.42
C LYS A 3 21.07 -12.37 2.86
N SER A 4 21.19 -11.28 2.12
CA SER A 4 20.32 -10.12 2.28
C SER A 4 18.97 -10.48 1.69
N SER A 5 18.09 -11.04 2.50
CA SER A 5 16.72 -11.34 2.08
C SER A 5 15.78 -10.26 2.62
N VAL A 6 14.88 -9.81 1.77
CA VAL A 6 13.72 -9.05 2.21
C VAL A 6 12.84 -10.00 3.02
N LYS A 7 12.60 -9.65 4.29
CA LYS A 7 11.80 -10.46 5.21
C LYS A 7 10.35 -9.99 5.30
N TYR A 8 10.17 -8.66 5.27
CA TYR A 8 8.87 -8.04 5.49
C TYR A 8 8.60 -6.96 4.46
N VAL A 9 7.36 -6.87 4.06
CA VAL A 9 6.79 -5.73 3.32
C VAL A 9 5.55 -5.27 4.07
N ILE A 10 5.42 -3.97 4.26
CA ILE A 10 4.26 -3.34 4.90
C ILE A 10 3.39 -2.80 3.77
N VAL A 11 2.20 -3.35 3.59
CA VAL A 11 1.21 -2.78 2.67
C VAL A 11 0.40 -1.74 3.44
N GLN A 12 0.27 -0.55 2.88
CA GLN A 12 -0.32 0.62 3.55
C GLN A 12 -1.28 1.33 2.62
N ASP A 13 -2.32 1.90 3.22
CA ASP A 13 -3.35 2.68 2.55
C ASP A 13 -3.89 3.77 3.48
N TYR A 14 -4.31 4.90 2.92
CA TYR A 14 -4.95 5.99 3.64
C TYR A 14 -6.34 6.31 3.07
N GLU A 15 -7.30 6.53 3.96
CA GLU A 15 -8.51 7.28 3.62
C GLU A 15 -8.31 8.75 3.97
N THR A 16 -8.71 9.61 3.06
CA THR A 16 -8.44 11.06 3.18
C THR A 16 -9.73 11.88 3.08
N GLY A 17 -9.69 13.09 3.57
CA GLY A 17 -10.78 14.06 3.47
C GLY A 17 -10.96 14.67 2.07
N GLY A 18 -10.24 14.17 1.07
CA GLY A 18 -10.34 14.64 -0.31
C GLY A 18 -9.12 14.27 -1.15
N LEU A 19 -9.11 14.71 -2.39
CA LEU A 19 -8.01 14.47 -3.31
C LEU A 19 -7.05 15.68 -3.32
N PRO A 20 -5.72 15.47 -3.25
CA PRO A 20 -4.76 16.54 -3.44
C PRO A 20 -4.85 17.06 -4.90
N GLY A 21 -5.17 18.35 -5.01
CA GLY A 21 -5.08 19.07 -6.28
C GLY A 21 -3.70 19.69 -6.47
N LYS A 22 -3.49 20.39 -7.60
CA LYS A 22 -2.20 21.04 -7.91
C LYS A 22 -1.75 22.06 -6.85
N GLU A 23 -2.70 22.66 -6.11
CA GLU A 23 -2.46 23.73 -5.14
C GLU A 23 -2.59 23.27 -3.68
N LYS A 24 -2.99 22.00 -3.44
CA LYS A 24 -3.26 21.48 -2.10
C LYS A 24 -2.24 20.44 -1.70
N ARG A 25 -1.67 20.61 -0.51
CA ARG A 25 -0.64 19.72 0.02
C ARG A 25 -1.28 18.57 0.78
N PRO A 26 -0.87 17.33 0.49
CA PRO A 26 -1.23 16.18 1.33
C PRO A 26 -0.99 16.48 2.80
N PHE A 27 -1.82 15.95 3.71
CA PHE A 27 -1.77 16.12 5.16
C PHE A 27 -1.85 17.57 5.68
N LEU A 28 -1.29 18.54 4.97
CA LEU A 28 -1.28 19.94 5.42
C LEU A 28 -2.53 20.73 5.03
N ASP A 29 -3.17 20.37 3.93
CA ASP A 29 -4.39 21.02 3.44
C ASP A 29 -5.55 20.01 3.36
N ILE A 30 -5.24 18.72 3.19
CA ILE A 30 -6.21 17.63 3.11
C ILE A 30 -6.03 16.72 4.32
N ALA A 31 -7.12 16.44 5.00
CA ALA A 31 -7.10 15.62 6.20
C ALA A 31 -6.77 14.16 5.90
N LEU A 32 -5.98 13.54 6.77
CA LEU A 32 -5.98 12.10 6.94
C LEU A 32 -7.15 11.69 7.82
N CYS A 33 -7.93 10.71 7.37
CA CYS A 33 -9.10 10.21 8.07
C CYS A 33 -8.88 8.83 8.66
N GLU A 34 -8.25 7.93 7.93
CA GLU A 34 -7.89 6.58 8.38
C GLU A 34 -6.55 6.16 7.79
N VAL A 35 -5.82 5.32 8.50
CA VAL A 35 -4.66 4.59 7.98
C VAL A 35 -4.79 3.12 8.30
N ALA A 36 -4.41 2.28 7.37
CA ALA A 36 -4.23 0.86 7.61
C ALA A 36 -2.88 0.38 7.08
N CYS A 37 -2.31 -0.56 7.82
CA CYS A 37 -1.09 -1.26 7.42
C CYS A 37 -1.28 -2.76 7.62
N VAL A 38 -0.83 -3.55 6.65
CA VAL A 38 -0.82 -5.00 6.71
C VAL A 38 0.59 -5.49 6.44
N VAL A 39 1.13 -6.32 7.31
CA VAL A 39 2.51 -6.80 7.21
C VAL A 39 2.54 -8.18 6.57
N VAL A 40 3.30 -8.30 5.51
CA VAL A 40 3.53 -9.55 4.77
C VAL A 40 4.90 -10.12 5.12
N ASP A 41 4.92 -11.38 5.59
CA ASP A 41 6.13 -12.19 5.66
C ASP A 41 6.51 -12.67 4.26
N MET A 42 7.67 -12.26 3.79
CA MET A 42 8.11 -12.52 2.41
C MET A 42 8.66 -13.94 2.18
N GLU A 43 8.95 -14.68 3.24
CA GLU A 43 9.35 -16.08 3.14
C GLU A 43 8.12 -16.98 3.01
N LYS A 44 7.11 -16.75 3.85
CA LYS A 44 5.87 -17.53 3.89
C LYS A 44 4.82 -17.06 2.89
N LEU A 45 4.90 -15.79 2.45
CA LEU A 45 3.89 -15.08 1.67
C LEU A 45 2.52 -15.07 2.38
N GLU A 46 2.55 -14.73 3.66
CA GLU A 46 1.40 -14.66 4.56
C GLU A 46 1.32 -13.32 5.26
N ILE A 47 0.10 -12.87 5.57
CA ILE A 47 -0.14 -11.72 6.44
C ILE A 47 0.14 -12.14 7.88
N ILE A 48 0.97 -11.37 8.60
CA ILE A 48 1.42 -11.70 9.95
C ILE A 48 1.09 -10.66 11.01
N ASP A 49 0.78 -9.43 10.61
CA ASP A 49 0.41 -8.36 11.52
C ASP A 49 -0.43 -7.31 10.80
N GLU A 50 -1.22 -6.55 11.55
CA GLU A 50 -2.07 -5.49 11.02
C GLU A 50 -2.09 -4.30 12.00
N TYR A 51 -2.23 -3.10 11.44
CA TYR A 51 -2.46 -1.87 12.18
C TYR A 51 -3.54 -1.05 11.48
N GLN A 52 -4.44 -0.46 12.26
CA GLN A 52 -5.48 0.45 11.76
C GLN A 52 -5.72 1.54 12.79
N ALA A 53 -5.88 2.77 12.32
CA ALA A 53 -6.29 3.88 13.16
C ALA A 53 -7.08 4.92 12.37
N LEU A 54 -8.16 5.42 12.97
CA LEU A 54 -8.79 6.66 12.57
C LEU A 54 -7.97 7.84 13.12
N PHE A 55 -7.89 8.92 12.34
CA PHE A 55 -7.34 10.18 12.81
C PHE A 55 -8.43 11.01 13.47
N LYS A 56 -8.13 11.51 14.67
CA LYS A 56 -8.99 12.50 15.31
C LYS A 56 -8.96 13.80 14.53
N PRO A 57 -10.12 14.42 14.20
CA PRO A 57 -10.16 15.70 13.53
C PRO A 57 -9.45 16.81 14.30
N GLY A 58 -9.08 17.89 13.61
CA GLY A 58 -8.58 19.10 14.24
C GLY A 58 -7.10 19.05 14.67
N TYR A 59 -6.29 18.12 14.17
CA TYR A 59 -4.85 18.15 14.42
C TYR A 59 -4.13 19.34 13.77
N LYS A 60 -4.80 20.00 12.84
CA LYS A 60 -4.42 21.28 12.22
C LYS A 60 -5.68 22.05 11.84
N GLU A 61 -5.59 23.37 11.83
CA GLU A 61 -6.67 24.26 11.36
C GLU A 61 -6.81 24.16 9.83
N ASP A 62 -7.99 24.48 9.33
CA ASP A 62 -8.33 24.59 7.89
C ASP A 62 -8.14 23.32 7.05
N LEU A 63 -8.13 22.15 7.67
CA LEU A 63 -8.08 20.88 6.94
C LEU A 63 -9.38 20.61 6.20
N ILE A 64 -9.25 20.11 4.98
CA ILE A 64 -10.39 19.74 4.13
C ILE A 64 -10.89 18.35 4.52
N TYR A 65 -12.19 18.29 4.83
CA TYR A 65 -13.00 17.09 4.99
C TYR A 65 -14.17 17.19 4.02
N ALA A 66 -13.95 16.87 2.74
CA ALA A 66 -14.99 16.94 1.73
C ALA A 66 -16.11 15.92 2.01
N PRO A 67 -17.39 16.33 2.09
CA PRO A 67 -18.49 15.40 2.39
C PRO A 67 -18.55 14.20 1.43
N GLU A 68 -18.21 14.41 0.18
CA GLU A 68 -18.21 13.37 -0.85
C GLU A 68 -17.12 12.33 -0.58
N ALA A 69 -15.94 12.74 -0.12
CA ALA A 69 -14.86 11.84 0.23
C ALA A 69 -15.22 11.02 1.48
N LEU A 70 -15.74 11.66 2.52
CA LEU A 70 -16.19 10.98 3.72
C LEU A 70 -17.32 9.98 3.42
N ALA A 71 -18.26 10.33 2.54
CA ALA A 71 -19.34 9.43 2.13
C ALA A 71 -18.81 8.18 1.39
N VAL A 72 -17.80 8.34 0.53
CA VAL A 72 -17.14 7.22 -0.18
C VAL A 72 -16.44 6.30 0.82
N ASN A 73 -15.70 6.88 1.78
CA ASN A 73 -14.93 6.13 2.77
C ASN A 73 -15.80 5.54 3.89
N GLY A 74 -17.10 5.89 3.93
CA GLY A 74 -18.03 5.47 5.00
C GLY A 74 -17.63 6.02 6.38
N LEU A 75 -16.93 7.16 6.42
CA LEU A 75 -16.48 7.83 7.64
C LEU A 75 -17.38 9.03 7.97
N THR A 76 -17.55 9.32 9.25
CA THR A 76 -18.20 10.54 9.71
C THR A 76 -17.27 11.30 10.66
N MET A 77 -17.51 12.61 10.78
CA MET A 77 -16.77 13.44 11.73
C MET A 77 -16.94 12.95 13.17
N GLU A 78 -18.17 12.52 13.54
CA GLU A 78 -18.48 11.97 14.87
C GLU A 78 -17.67 10.69 15.13
N MET A 79 -17.64 9.76 14.16
CA MET A 79 -16.87 8.52 14.29
C MET A 79 -15.37 8.81 14.50
N MET A 80 -14.82 9.73 13.73
CA MET A 80 -13.41 10.12 13.85
C MET A 80 -13.14 10.85 15.17
N GLU A 81 -14.07 11.66 15.66
CA GLU A 81 -13.93 12.36 16.95
C GLU A 81 -13.96 11.38 18.14
N GLU A 82 -14.87 10.40 18.10
CA GLU A 82 -15.07 9.43 19.19
C GLU A 82 -14.01 8.33 19.22
N GLN A 83 -13.58 7.82 18.06
CA GLN A 83 -12.74 6.64 17.93
C GLN A 83 -11.33 6.96 17.43
N GLY A 84 -11.10 8.19 16.94
CA GLY A 84 -9.84 8.59 16.35
C GLY A 84 -8.75 8.80 17.40
N LYS A 85 -7.51 8.47 17.02
CA LYS A 85 -6.30 8.81 17.73
C LYS A 85 -5.80 10.19 17.30
N ASP A 86 -5.14 10.91 18.20
CA ASP A 86 -4.43 12.12 17.79
C ASP A 86 -3.34 11.79 16.76
N ALA A 87 -3.13 12.69 15.80
CA ALA A 87 -2.23 12.45 14.68
C ALA A 87 -0.77 12.19 15.12
N LYS A 88 -0.35 12.72 16.29
CA LYS A 88 0.98 12.46 16.85
C LYS A 88 1.13 11.03 17.34
N SER A 89 0.06 10.46 17.89
CA SER A 89 0.02 9.06 18.31
C SER A 89 0.08 8.14 17.09
N VAL A 90 -0.70 8.45 16.04
CA VAL A 90 -0.65 7.67 14.79
C VAL A 90 0.74 7.74 14.14
N TYR A 91 1.36 8.94 14.10
CA TYR A 91 2.74 9.09 13.63
C TYR A 91 3.71 8.20 14.41
N LYS A 92 3.62 8.13 15.74
CA LYS A 92 4.47 7.27 16.57
C LYS A 92 4.23 5.79 16.29
N ASP A 93 2.96 5.38 16.20
CA ASP A 93 2.59 4.00 15.90
C ASP A 93 3.17 3.54 14.53
N LEU A 94 3.06 4.40 13.50
CA LEU A 94 3.65 4.12 12.19
C LEU A 94 5.18 4.02 12.24
N LYS A 95 5.83 4.93 12.96
CA LYS A 95 7.27 4.89 13.17
C LYS A 95 7.73 3.60 13.86
N ASP A 96 6.99 3.16 14.88
CA ASP A 96 7.28 1.93 15.61
C ASP A 96 7.04 0.71 14.70
N LEU A 97 5.98 0.70 13.90
CA LEU A 97 5.69 -0.34 12.93
C LEU A 97 6.83 -0.46 11.89
N TYR A 98 7.26 0.66 11.30
CA TYR A 98 8.36 0.68 10.32
C TYR A 98 9.68 0.23 10.96
N THR A 99 9.91 0.56 12.22
CA THR A 99 11.11 0.14 12.96
C THR A 99 11.06 -1.36 13.29
N LYS A 100 9.90 -1.87 13.70
CA LYS A 100 9.66 -3.29 14.03
C LYS A 100 9.90 -4.19 12.81
N TYR A 101 9.38 -3.80 11.66
CA TYR A 101 9.40 -4.61 10.43
C TYR A 101 10.46 -4.15 9.40
N LYS A 102 11.49 -3.47 9.86
CA LYS A 102 12.63 -3.11 9.00
C LYS A 102 13.41 -4.35 8.56
N ASN A 103 13.82 -4.34 7.32
CA ASN A 103 14.75 -5.31 6.78
C ASN A 103 16.20 -4.90 7.10
N PRO A 104 17.13 -5.83 7.37
CA PRO A 104 18.45 -5.52 7.93
C PRO A 104 19.29 -4.50 7.13
N ARG A 105 19.11 -4.40 5.84
CA ARG A 105 19.88 -3.47 4.97
C ARG A 105 19.01 -2.48 4.24
N GLN A 106 17.75 -2.83 4.02
CA GLN A 106 16.80 -2.07 3.21
C GLN A 106 15.91 -1.14 4.03
N GLY A 107 15.94 -1.19 5.37
CA GLY A 107 14.96 -0.50 6.21
C GLY A 107 13.56 -1.07 6.03
N ALA A 108 12.52 -0.32 6.36
CA ALA A 108 11.16 -0.72 6.01
C ALA A 108 10.93 -0.59 4.50
N ILE A 109 10.23 -1.56 3.95
CA ILE A 109 9.70 -1.52 2.58
C ILE A 109 8.20 -1.35 2.71
N VAL A 110 7.68 -0.26 2.17
CA VAL A 110 6.24 0.04 2.18
C VAL A 110 5.70 -0.09 0.78
N CYS A 111 4.55 -0.72 0.66
CA CYS A 111 3.85 -0.98 -0.59
C CYS A 111 2.42 -0.44 -0.52
N GLY A 112 1.87 0.04 -1.60
CA GLY A 112 0.47 0.41 -1.72
C GLY A 112 -0.01 0.26 -3.15
N HIS A 113 -1.21 0.73 -3.45
CA HIS A 113 -1.75 0.77 -4.80
C HIS A 113 -1.82 2.21 -5.28
N ASN A 114 -1.04 2.58 -6.30
CA ASN A 114 -0.74 3.98 -6.64
C ASN A 114 -0.08 4.75 -5.48
N PHE A 115 0.67 4.04 -4.67
CA PHE A 115 1.21 4.52 -3.40
C PHE A 115 2.12 5.74 -3.55
N THR A 116 3.00 5.71 -4.54
CA THR A 116 3.92 6.83 -4.81
C THR A 116 3.20 8.07 -5.31
N GLY A 117 2.05 7.90 -5.97
CA GLY A 117 1.25 9.00 -6.51
C GLY A 117 0.27 9.60 -5.50
N PHE A 118 -0.08 8.86 -4.44
CA PHE A 118 -1.12 9.28 -3.50
C PHE A 118 -0.70 9.16 -2.03
N ASP A 119 -0.52 7.96 -1.50
CA ASP A 119 -0.37 7.73 -0.05
C ASP A 119 0.98 8.16 0.51
N HIS A 120 2.06 7.91 -0.25
CA HIS A 120 3.41 8.20 0.21
C HIS A 120 3.65 9.69 0.48
N PRO A 121 3.16 10.65 -0.32
CA PRO A 121 3.18 12.07 0.02
C PRO A 121 2.54 12.39 1.37
N PHE A 122 1.42 11.76 1.74
CA PHE A 122 0.81 11.95 3.07
C PHE A 122 1.72 11.41 4.19
N THR A 123 2.36 10.27 3.98
CA THR A 123 3.35 9.73 4.93
C THR A 123 4.51 10.70 5.14
N ILE A 124 5.08 11.24 4.06
CA ILE A 124 6.19 12.20 4.11
C ILE A 124 5.77 13.45 4.92
N GLU A 125 4.62 14.04 4.59
CA GLU A 125 4.18 15.27 5.24
C GLU A 125 3.76 15.06 6.70
N LEU A 126 3.19 13.89 7.05
CA LEU A 126 2.91 13.52 8.44
C LEU A 126 4.20 13.49 9.28
N PHE A 127 5.26 12.88 8.76
CA PHE A 127 6.55 12.82 9.47
C PHE A 127 7.21 14.19 9.55
N ASN A 128 7.26 14.94 8.46
CA ASN A 128 7.80 16.31 8.41
C ASN A 128 7.09 17.25 9.41
N TYR A 129 5.78 17.13 9.54
CA TYR A 129 4.98 17.94 10.48
C TYR A 129 5.42 17.77 11.94
N TYR A 130 5.88 16.55 12.29
CA TYR A 130 6.43 16.27 13.63
C TYR A 130 7.96 16.39 13.71
N GLY A 131 8.60 17.02 12.74
CA GLY A 131 10.04 17.30 12.73
C GLY A 131 10.89 16.06 12.50
N ASP A 132 10.33 15.02 11.88
CA ASP A 132 11.03 13.79 11.51
C ASP A 132 11.02 13.60 10.00
N ASP A 133 11.76 12.62 9.50
CA ASP A 133 11.88 12.32 8.09
C ASP A 133 11.50 10.85 7.86
N ALA A 134 10.42 10.63 7.09
CA ALA A 134 9.92 9.30 6.76
C ALA A 134 11.00 8.41 6.12
N TRP A 135 11.90 9.00 5.33
CA TRP A 135 12.99 8.29 4.67
C TRP A 135 14.07 7.74 5.61
N LYS A 136 14.07 8.13 6.88
CA LYS A 136 14.91 7.47 7.89
C LYS A 136 14.46 6.03 8.16
N TYR A 137 13.16 5.75 8.00
CA TYR A 137 12.52 4.48 8.33
C TYR A 137 12.14 3.70 7.08
N VAL A 138 11.43 4.34 6.16
CA VAL A 138 11.00 3.77 4.87
C VAL A 138 12.10 4.02 3.85
N LYS A 139 12.77 2.96 3.41
CA LYS A 139 13.89 3.08 2.45
C LYS A 139 13.50 2.68 1.05
N TRP A 140 12.46 1.88 0.91
CA TRP A 140 11.95 1.42 -0.37
C TRP A 140 10.44 1.52 -0.39
N VAL A 141 9.94 1.93 -1.54
CA VAL A 141 8.51 2.07 -1.81
C VAL A 141 8.17 1.22 -3.02
N GLU A 142 7.21 0.32 -2.84
CA GLU A 142 6.69 -0.54 -3.88
C GLU A 142 5.25 -0.17 -4.24
N ASP A 143 4.80 -0.56 -5.41
CA ASP A 143 3.51 -0.16 -5.93
C ASP A 143 2.84 -1.29 -6.71
N THR A 144 1.74 -1.82 -6.20
CA THR A 144 1.01 -2.92 -6.85
C THR A 144 0.37 -2.49 -8.17
N GLN A 145 0.04 -1.20 -8.35
CA GLN A 145 -0.44 -0.70 -9.63
C GLN A 145 0.65 -0.80 -10.70
N LYS A 146 1.92 -0.51 -10.35
CA LYS A 146 3.05 -0.68 -11.27
C LYS A 146 3.30 -2.16 -11.60
N LEU A 147 3.17 -3.03 -10.60
CA LEU A 147 3.26 -4.48 -10.85
C LEU A 147 2.14 -4.95 -11.79
N ALA A 148 0.94 -4.39 -11.66
CA ALA A 148 -0.17 -4.67 -12.57
C ALA A 148 0.15 -4.23 -14.01
N TYR A 149 0.71 -3.03 -14.20
CA TYR A 149 1.14 -2.55 -15.53
C TYR A 149 2.10 -3.54 -16.23
N TYR A 150 3.04 -4.11 -15.49
CA TYR A 150 4.01 -5.05 -16.06
C TYR A 150 3.47 -6.46 -16.24
N SER A 151 2.46 -6.85 -15.48
CA SER A 151 1.91 -8.21 -15.52
C SER A 151 0.77 -8.40 -16.53
N ASN A 152 0.03 -7.34 -16.87
CA ASN A 152 -1.06 -7.40 -17.82
C ASN A 152 -1.29 -6.05 -18.49
N LEU A 153 -0.82 -5.89 -19.73
CA LEU A 153 -0.94 -4.65 -20.50
C LEU A 153 -2.33 -4.43 -21.15
N GLU A 154 -3.18 -5.47 -21.16
CA GLU A 154 -4.45 -5.45 -21.89
C GLU A 154 -5.68 -5.27 -20.95
N GLN A 155 -5.46 -5.05 -19.63
CA GLN A 155 -6.60 -4.86 -18.73
C GLN A 155 -7.25 -3.47 -18.92
N PRO A 156 -8.57 -3.34 -18.64
CA PRO A 156 -9.34 -2.14 -18.97
C PRO A 156 -8.92 -0.90 -18.18
N ASP A 157 -8.48 -1.08 -16.94
CA ASP A 157 -7.89 -0.07 -16.08
C ASP A 157 -7.01 -0.74 -15.01
N TYR A 158 -6.32 0.08 -14.21
CA TYR A 158 -5.40 -0.38 -13.18
C TYR A 158 -5.86 0.03 -11.76
N LYS A 159 -7.16 0.13 -11.54
CA LYS A 159 -7.72 0.32 -10.21
C LYS A 159 -7.54 -0.93 -9.36
N LEU A 160 -7.45 -0.75 -8.04
CA LEU A 160 -7.32 -1.88 -7.11
C LEU A 160 -8.42 -2.91 -7.32
N SER A 161 -9.67 -2.46 -7.51
CA SER A 161 -10.82 -3.35 -7.75
C SER A 161 -10.67 -4.21 -8.99
N THR A 162 -10.22 -3.63 -10.10
CA THR A 162 -9.98 -4.36 -11.35
C THR A 162 -8.83 -5.36 -11.19
N CYS A 163 -7.72 -4.91 -10.57
CA CYS A 163 -6.57 -5.77 -10.32
C CYS A 163 -6.92 -6.96 -9.40
N CYS A 164 -7.68 -6.72 -8.34
CA CYS A 164 -8.16 -7.78 -7.43
C CYS A 164 -9.08 -8.77 -8.15
N SER A 165 -10.06 -8.27 -8.91
CA SER A 165 -10.99 -9.11 -9.67
C SER A 165 -10.28 -10.04 -10.66
N LEU A 166 -9.27 -9.51 -11.39
CA LEU A 166 -8.46 -10.30 -12.34
C LEU A 166 -7.54 -11.32 -11.65
N ASN A 167 -7.38 -11.25 -10.35
CA ASN A 167 -6.58 -12.18 -9.54
C ASN A 167 -7.44 -13.03 -8.58
N ASP A 168 -8.75 -13.10 -8.78
CA ASP A 168 -9.71 -13.83 -7.94
C ASP A 168 -9.66 -13.41 -6.45
N ILE A 169 -9.35 -12.13 -6.19
CA ILE A 169 -9.30 -11.55 -4.85
C ILE A 169 -10.59 -10.78 -4.59
N SER A 170 -11.29 -11.13 -3.52
CA SER A 170 -12.52 -10.47 -3.12
C SER A 170 -12.25 -9.14 -2.43
N LEU A 171 -12.92 -8.08 -2.87
CA LEU A 171 -13.01 -6.79 -2.21
C LEU A 171 -14.29 -6.73 -1.37
N VAL A 172 -14.26 -7.30 -0.17
CA VAL A 172 -15.40 -7.23 0.76
C VAL A 172 -15.20 -6.02 1.67
N GLY A 173 -16.18 -5.12 1.71
CA GLY A 173 -16.12 -3.92 2.55
C GLY A 173 -15.21 -2.82 2.00
N ALA A 174 -15.12 -2.68 0.66
CA ALA A 174 -14.39 -1.61 -0.02
C ALA A 174 -14.68 -0.22 0.60
N HIS A 175 -13.68 0.65 0.52
CA HIS A 175 -13.68 2.01 1.07
C HIS A 175 -13.54 2.09 2.60
N ARG A 176 -12.92 1.09 3.21
CA ARG A 176 -12.32 1.15 4.54
C ARG A 176 -10.87 0.72 4.39
N ALA A 177 -9.95 1.56 4.82
CA ALA A 177 -8.51 1.36 4.60
C ALA A 177 -8.03 -0.06 4.91
N ILE A 178 -8.49 -0.68 5.99
CA ILE A 178 -8.06 -2.04 6.35
C ILE A 178 -8.50 -3.12 5.35
N HIS A 179 -9.69 -2.99 4.76
CA HIS A 179 -10.18 -3.96 3.80
C HIS A 179 -9.45 -3.84 2.46
N ASP A 180 -9.24 -2.61 2.00
CA ASP A 180 -8.50 -2.34 0.78
C ASP A 180 -7.03 -2.72 0.93
N THR A 181 -6.41 -2.44 2.09
CA THR A 181 -5.05 -2.85 2.41
C THR A 181 -4.88 -4.37 2.46
N ARG A 182 -5.83 -5.12 3.03
CA ARG A 182 -5.81 -6.60 3.02
C ARG A 182 -5.90 -7.16 1.62
N SER A 183 -6.82 -6.63 0.81
CA SER A 183 -6.97 -7.05 -0.58
C SER A 183 -5.74 -6.71 -1.41
N ASN A 184 -5.15 -5.53 -1.19
CA ASN A 184 -3.90 -5.13 -1.81
C ASN A 184 -2.71 -6.01 -1.38
N ALA A 185 -2.65 -6.42 -0.10
CA ALA A 185 -1.64 -7.37 0.38
C ALA A 185 -1.76 -8.74 -0.31
N GLN A 186 -2.98 -9.24 -0.49
CA GLN A 186 -3.22 -10.47 -1.25
C GLN A 186 -2.82 -10.32 -2.72
N LEU A 187 -3.10 -9.17 -3.32
CA LEU A 187 -2.70 -8.84 -4.69
C LEU A 187 -1.17 -8.81 -4.82
N PHE A 188 -0.49 -8.15 -3.88
CA PHE A 188 0.97 -8.13 -3.80
C PHE A 188 1.54 -9.56 -3.70
N ILE A 189 1.00 -10.38 -2.79
CA ILE A 189 1.40 -11.80 -2.63
C ILE A 189 1.20 -12.58 -3.95
N SER A 190 0.09 -12.37 -4.65
CA SER A 190 -0.19 -13.02 -5.94
C SER A 190 0.89 -12.67 -6.97
N TYR A 191 1.26 -11.39 -7.09
CA TYR A 191 2.33 -10.96 -8.00
C TYR A 191 3.69 -11.53 -7.62
N ILE A 192 4.03 -11.57 -6.33
CA ILE A 192 5.30 -12.16 -5.88
C ILE A 192 5.37 -13.66 -6.15
N LYS A 193 4.27 -14.40 -5.93
CA LYS A 193 4.19 -15.84 -6.29
C LYS A 193 4.48 -16.06 -7.77
N ARG A 194 3.86 -15.25 -8.65
CA ARG A 194 4.12 -15.33 -10.09
C ARG A 194 5.58 -15.03 -10.44
N LEU A 195 6.16 -13.96 -9.87
CA LEU A 195 7.56 -13.60 -10.09
C LEU A 195 8.54 -14.68 -9.60
N ARG A 196 8.16 -15.46 -8.57
CA ARG A 196 8.95 -16.59 -8.06
C ARG A 196 8.71 -17.89 -8.82
N GLY A 197 7.75 -17.92 -9.75
CA GLY A 197 7.34 -19.14 -10.43
C GLY A 197 6.51 -20.08 -9.55
N GLU A 198 5.95 -19.58 -8.44
CA GLU A 198 5.11 -20.33 -7.49
C GLU A 198 3.61 -20.26 -7.86
N GLY A 199 3.25 -19.61 -8.96
CA GLY A 199 1.88 -19.45 -9.43
C GLY A 199 1.37 -20.68 -10.16
N ASN A 200 0.10 -21.03 -9.94
CA ASN A 200 -0.60 -22.20 -10.47
C ASN A 200 -0.32 -22.48 -11.94
N SER A 201 -0.10 -23.74 -12.22
CA SER A 201 0.11 -24.41 -13.51
C SER A 201 -1.07 -24.38 -14.51
N THR A 202 -1.94 -23.37 -14.48
CA THR A 202 -3.00 -23.21 -15.49
C THR A 202 -2.53 -22.56 -16.79
N SER A 203 -1.30 -22.05 -16.84
CA SER A 203 -0.70 -21.45 -18.04
C SER A 203 0.44 -22.27 -18.67
N SER A 204 0.52 -23.58 -18.41
CA SER A 204 1.57 -24.43 -19.00
C SER A 204 1.64 -24.34 -20.55
N LYS A 205 0.59 -23.88 -21.22
CA LYS A 205 0.60 -23.62 -22.66
C LYS A 205 1.17 -22.25 -23.05
N GLU A 206 0.99 -21.23 -22.22
CA GLU A 206 1.52 -19.88 -22.49
C GLU A 206 2.98 -19.73 -22.06
N GLU A 207 3.38 -20.33 -20.91
CA GLU A 207 4.79 -20.39 -20.51
C GLU A 207 5.68 -21.14 -21.50
N ASN A 208 5.18 -22.22 -22.10
CA ASN A 208 5.89 -22.92 -23.16
C ASN A 208 6.02 -22.06 -24.42
N ARG A 209 5.00 -21.31 -24.81
CA ARG A 209 5.08 -20.33 -25.91
C ARG A 209 6.10 -19.24 -25.67
N PHE A 210 6.19 -18.72 -24.44
CA PHE A 210 7.16 -17.67 -24.08
C PHE A 210 8.58 -18.23 -24.09
N ARG A 211 8.82 -19.40 -23.52
CA ARG A 211 10.13 -20.08 -23.54
C ARG A 211 10.56 -20.49 -24.93
N GLU A 212 9.64 -20.88 -25.82
CA GLU A 212 9.97 -21.23 -27.21
C GLU A 212 10.33 -20.00 -28.07
N HIS A 213 9.74 -18.82 -27.79
CA HIS A 213 10.05 -17.59 -28.51
C HIS A 213 11.39 -16.97 -28.14
N PHE A 214 11.91 -17.26 -26.93
CA PHE A 214 13.18 -16.71 -26.42
C PHE A 214 14.30 -17.76 -26.32
N LYS A 215 14.26 -18.80 -27.11
CA LYS A 215 15.47 -19.63 -27.33
C LYS A 215 16.46 -18.80 -28.13
N PHE A 216 17.31 -18.05 -27.45
CA PHE A 216 18.52 -17.51 -28.08
C PHE A 216 19.34 -18.70 -28.57
N GLN A 217 19.48 -18.84 -29.88
CA GLN A 217 20.50 -19.67 -30.48
C GLN A 217 21.84 -19.02 -30.13
N ILE A 218 22.59 -19.61 -29.23
CA ILE A 218 24.01 -19.29 -29.04
C ILE A 218 24.71 -19.88 -30.27
N PRO A 219 25.35 -19.07 -31.14
CA PRO A 219 26.15 -19.62 -32.21
C PRO A 219 27.33 -20.38 -31.60
N SER A 220 27.54 -21.61 -32.06
CA SER A 220 28.69 -22.46 -31.74
C SER A 220 30.00 -21.86 -32.19
#